data_c9bbade25f32195505592bbe0b3366d5
#
_entry.id   c9bbade25f32195505592bbe0b3366d5
#
_cell.length_a   1.000
_cell.length_b   1.000
_cell.length_c   1.000
_cell.angle_alpha   90.00
_cell.angle_beta   90.00
_cell.angle_gamma   90.00
#
_symmetry.space_group_name_H-M   'P 1'
#
loop_
_entity.id
_entity.type
_entity.pdbx_description
1 polymer ?
#
loop_
_entity_poly.entity_id
_entity_poly.type
_entity_poly.pdbx_seq_one_letter_code
_entity_poly.pdbx_strand_id
1 'polypeptide(L)'
;MTEKDFNNHHHSAETPSEDTHAGVSSDRCLPEGKTTAGDGLRIAIIGGGASGFFAAIRVKERLPMAMVDIYERGEKVLAKVAVTGGGRCNLTNSFEHVTDLKQVYPRGHQLMKRLFCRFNHRDTCQWFEKEGVRLVTQEDCCVFPFSQDAMTVVRCLTYKAKGLGIKIHVKHRVTAIERETIESPFLIHFTENKPTEADRVIITTGGSPRADGLAYLEKMGHRIESPVPSLFTFNMEEQDLKQLMGCVVDPVMTGIPATKYKAQGALLITHWGMSGPAILKLSSHAARHLHECNYQETICINWANESNRSLVEKEIEQISSSHPQKLVTSIRPFQLPARLWQYLTARAGISPERKWAETGRKGTNRLIEVLTNDCHRISGRGTYKEEFVTCGGISLKSIDAHTLESKHCPGMYFAGEVLDIDAVTGGFNLQAAWTTGYIVGESITP
;
A
#
# COMPACT_ATOMS: atom_id res chain seq x y z
N MET A 1 16.60 -8.82 -60.47
CA MET A 1 17.16 -7.74 -61.30
C MET A 1 18.15 -7.05 -60.42
N THR A 2 19.36 -7.53 -60.55
CA THR A 2 20.65 -6.95 -60.96
C THR A 2 21.25 -6.04 -59.87
N GLU A 3 22.21 -6.54 -59.11
CA GLU A 3 23.66 -6.71 -59.36
C GLU A 3 24.39 -5.42 -59.83
N LYS A 4 25.41 -5.07 -59.07
CA LYS A 4 26.85 -4.97 -59.42
C LYS A 4 27.50 -3.89 -58.58
N ASP A 5 28.46 -4.19 -57.76
CA ASP A 5 29.90 -4.51 -57.91
C ASP A 5 30.84 -3.33 -58.15
N PHE A 6 31.99 -3.50 -57.53
CA PHE A 6 33.38 -3.06 -57.81
C PHE A 6 33.92 -1.95 -56.89
N ASN A 7 34.95 -2.12 -56.21
CA ASN A 7 36.27 -2.74 -56.19
C ASN A 7 37.34 -1.75 -55.61
N ASN A 8 38.11 -2.23 -54.68
CA ASN A 8 39.55 -2.17 -54.48
C ASN A 8 40.35 -0.91 -54.87
N HIS A 9 41.27 -0.49 -53.97
CA HIS A 9 42.71 -0.58 -54.24
C HIS A 9 43.60 -0.45 -52.97
N HIS A 10 44.63 -1.27 -52.93
CA HIS A 10 45.76 -1.43 -52.08
C HIS A 10 46.78 -0.25 -52.12
N HIS A 11 47.60 -0.08 -51.05
CA HIS A 11 49.05 -0.23 -50.99
C HIS A 11 49.56 0.30 -49.64
N SER A 12 50.17 -0.51 -48.85
CA SER A 12 51.60 -0.95 -48.61
C SER A 12 52.45 0.08 -47.87
N ALA A 13 52.80 -0.30 -46.63
CA ALA A 13 54.07 -0.63 -46.05
C ALA A 13 55.20 0.43 -46.07
N GLU A 14 55.73 0.69 -44.88
CA GLU A 14 57.17 0.61 -44.58
C GLU A 14 57.47 0.97 -43.10
N THR A 15 58.14 0.07 -42.35
CA THR A 15 59.02 0.28 -41.22
C THR A 15 60.46 0.40 -41.76
N PRO A 16 61.52 0.80 -41.07
CA PRO A 16 61.84 0.68 -39.61
C PRO A 16 62.71 1.85 -39.03
N SER A 17 63.01 1.89 -37.75
CA SER A 17 64.36 1.76 -37.17
C SER A 17 64.40 2.10 -35.68
N GLU A 18 65.11 1.29 -34.95
CA GLU A 18 65.54 1.40 -33.56
C GLU A 18 66.37 2.65 -33.28
N ASP A 19 66.29 3.17 -32.07
CA ASP A 19 67.43 3.45 -31.27
C ASP A 19 67.16 3.62 -29.76
N THR A 20 68.05 3.01 -29.00
CA THR A 20 68.22 2.88 -27.58
C THR A 20 68.56 4.20 -26.85
N HIS A 21 68.01 4.39 -25.60
CA HIS A 21 68.85 4.61 -24.40
C HIS A 21 68.09 4.74 -23.08
N ALA A 22 68.38 3.86 -22.19
CA ALA A 22 68.68 3.94 -20.73
C ALA A 22 67.84 4.86 -19.80
N GLY A 23 67.07 4.22 -18.92
CA GLY A 23 67.24 4.25 -17.48
C GLY A 23 66.82 5.50 -16.70
N VAL A 24 65.76 5.38 -15.90
CA VAL A 24 65.73 5.69 -14.47
C VAL A 24 64.51 5.03 -13.83
N SER A 25 64.76 4.15 -12.88
CA SER A 25 63.73 3.56 -11.99
C SER A 25 63.19 4.62 -11.04
N SER A 26 61.90 4.75 -10.97
CA SER A 26 61.21 5.25 -9.78
C SER A 26 60.04 4.33 -9.48
N ASP A 27 60.26 3.47 -8.50
CA ASP A 27 59.24 2.73 -7.80
C ASP A 27 58.17 3.71 -7.30
N ARG A 28 57.04 3.75 -7.99
CA ARG A 28 55.79 4.21 -7.40
C ARG A 28 54.94 2.98 -7.16
N CYS A 29 54.85 2.58 -5.89
CA CYS A 29 53.84 1.71 -5.37
C CYS A 29 52.47 2.13 -5.92
N LEU A 30 51.90 1.31 -6.77
CA LEU A 30 50.48 1.37 -7.09
C LEU A 30 49.73 0.91 -5.85
N PRO A 31 48.67 1.61 -5.43
CA PRO A 31 47.83 1.10 -4.36
C PRO A 31 47.16 -0.19 -4.83
N GLU A 32 47.42 -1.25 -4.08
CA GLU A 32 46.79 -2.55 -4.23
C GLU A 32 45.28 -2.43 -4.10
N GLY A 33 44.55 -3.13 -4.98
CA GLY A 33 43.22 -3.65 -4.70
C GLY A 33 42.07 -2.74 -5.07
N LYS A 34 41.81 -2.52 -6.36
CA LYS A 34 40.42 -2.41 -6.79
C LYS A 34 39.80 -3.81 -6.77
N THR A 35 39.06 -4.13 -5.70
CA THR A 35 38.17 -5.29 -5.65
C THR A 35 37.29 -5.30 -6.88
N THR A 36 37.20 -6.44 -7.53
CA THR A 36 36.29 -6.69 -8.66
C THR A 36 34.85 -6.35 -8.27
N ALA A 37 34.18 -5.59 -9.09
CA ALA A 37 32.81 -5.11 -8.86
C ALA A 37 31.86 -6.26 -8.50
N GLY A 38 31.44 -6.34 -7.23
CA GLY A 38 30.46 -7.30 -6.71
C GLY A 38 30.95 -8.29 -5.66
N ASP A 39 32.26 -8.53 -5.55
CA ASP A 39 32.80 -9.42 -4.54
C ASP A 39 32.86 -8.72 -3.17
N GLY A 40 32.02 -9.23 -2.25
CA GLY A 40 32.02 -8.76 -0.87
C GLY A 40 31.08 -7.59 -0.53
N LEU A 41 30.26 -7.07 -1.46
CA LEU A 41 29.29 -6.00 -1.18
C LEU A 41 28.33 -6.39 -0.05
N ARG A 42 28.39 -5.66 1.06
CA ARG A 42 27.55 -5.89 2.25
C ARG A 42 26.29 -5.05 2.18
N ILE A 43 25.14 -5.70 2.19
CA ILE A 43 23.83 -5.05 2.06
C ILE A 43 22.98 -5.38 3.27
N ALA A 44 22.63 -4.36 4.05
CA ALA A 44 21.75 -4.48 5.19
C ALA A 44 20.32 -4.06 4.83
N ILE A 45 19.35 -4.94 5.09
CA ILE A 45 17.94 -4.67 4.90
C ILE A 45 17.28 -4.52 6.28
N ILE A 46 16.74 -3.35 6.56
CA ILE A 46 16.15 -3.00 7.85
C ILE A 46 14.64 -3.19 7.78
N GLY A 47 14.18 -4.33 8.26
CA GLY A 47 12.77 -4.75 8.25
C GLY A 47 12.54 -6.03 7.45
N GLY A 48 12.11 -7.09 8.12
CA GLY A 48 11.81 -8.41 7.56
C GLY A 48 10.36 -8.54 7.08
N GLY A 49 9.81 -7.49 6.47
CA GLY A 49 8.47 -7.49 5.87
C GLY A 49 8.46 -7.85 4.38
N ALA A 50 7.31 -7.65 3.73
CA ALA A 50 7.08 -7.96 2.31
C ALA A 50 8.13 -7.32 1.40
N SER A 51 8.31 -5.99 1.50
CA SER A 51 9.26 -5.24 0.66
C SER A 51 10.72 -5.63 0.95
N GLY A 52 11.06 -5.92 2.22
CA GLY A 52 12.42 -6.32 2.60
C GLY A 52 12.82 -7.66 2.02
N PHE A 53 11.96 -8.67 2.11
CA PHE A 53 12.21 -9.97 1.49
C PHE A 53 12.30 -9.88 -0.03
N PHE A 54 11.39 -9.13 -0.66
CA PHE A 54 11.38 -9.00 -2.10
C PHE A 54 12.62 -8.27 -2.63
N ALA A 55 13.06 -7.21 -1.94
CA ALA A 55 14.31 -6.52 -2.24
C ALA A 55 15.54 -7.44 -2.05
N ALA A 56 15.61 -8.17 -0.91
CA ALA A 56 16.71 -9.10 -0.63
C ALA A 56 16.87 -10.17 -1.69
N ILE A 57 15.74 -10.81 -2.06
CA ILE A 57 15.72 -11.85 -3.09
C ILE A 57 16.20 -11.26 -4.42
N ARG A 58 15.66 -10.11 -4.83
CA ARG A 58 16.03 -9.50 -6.10
C ARG A 58 17.48 -9.06 -6.15
N VAL A 59 18.02 -8.51 -5.05
CA VAL A 59 19.46 -8.23 -4.95
C VAL A 59 20.30 -9.48 -5.18
N LYS A 60 20.00 -10.57 -4.48
CA LYS A 60 20.78 -11.83 -4.58
C LYS A 60 20.65 -12.50 -5.96
N GLU A 61 19.52 -12.36 -6.64
CA GLU A 61 19.35 -12.85 -8.01
C GLU A 61 20.25 -12.10 -9.01
N ARG A 62 20.48 -10.79 -8.78
CA ARG A 62 21.33 -9.95 -9.65
C ARG A 62 22.80 -9.93 -9.24
N LEU A 63 23.06 -9.96 -7.95
CA LEU A 63 24.39 -9.88 -7.35
C LEU A 63 24.61 -11.12 -6.46
N PRO A 64 24.84 -12.30 -7.03
CA PRO A 64 24.94 -13.56 -6.28
C PRO A 64 26.06 -13.54 -5.21
N MET A 65 27.13 -12.78 -5.43
CA MET A 65 28.26 -12.68 -4.50
C MET A 65 28.04 -11.68 -3.36
N ALA A 66 27.01 -10.81 -3.45
CA ALA A 66 26.71 -9.86 -2.37
C ALA A 66 26.31 -10.58 -1.07
N MET A 67 26.76 -10.06 0.05
CA MET A 67 26.33 -10.50 1.37
C MET A 67 25.08 -9.71 1.75
N VAL A 68 23.94 -10.40 1.88
CA VAL A 68 22.63 -9.77 2.16
C VAL A 68 22.11 -10.27 3.50
N ASP A 69 21.90 -9.33 4.42
CA ASP A 69 21.41 -9.57 5.77
C ASP A 69 20.12 -8.80 6.01
N ILE A 70 19.05 -9.49 6.47
CA ILE A 70 17.79 -8.89 6.87
C ILE A 70 17.76 -8.76 8.39
N TYR A 71 17.53 -7.56 8.90
CA TYR A 71 17.40 -7.26 10.33
C TYR A 71 15.95 -6.94 10.67
N GLU A 72 15.32 -7.82 11.47
CA GLU A 72 13.93 -7.68 11.90
C GLU A 72 13.87 -7.40 13.42
N ARG A 73 13.12 -6.37 13.81
CA ARG A 73 12.95 -5.99 15.23
C ARG A 73 12.15 -7.01 16.05
N GLY A 74 11.23 -7.70 15.39
CA GLY A 74 10.34 -8.69 16.03
C GLY A 74 10.94 -10.07 16.11
N GLU A 75 10.19 -11.00 16.67
CA GLU A 75 10.56 -12.42 16.73
C GLU A 75 10.26 -13.18 15.43
N LYS A 76 9.38 -12.64 14.59
CA LYS A 76 8.90 -13.27 13.37
C LYS A 76 9.00 -12.31 12.21
N VAL A 77 9.57 -12.78 11.10
CA VAL A 77 9.53 -12.07 9.83
C VAL A 77 8.16 -12.25 9.14
N LEU A 78 7.85 -11.37 8.18
CA LEU A 78 6.61 -11.41 7.38
C LEU A 78 5.32 -11.41 8.22
N ALA A 79 5.37 -10.91 9.47
CA ALA A 79 4.25 -10.99 10.41
C ALA A 79 2.98 -10.32 9.87
N LYS A 80 3.09 -9.15 9.22
CA LYS A 80 1.94 -8.49 8.57
C LYS A 80 1.41 -9.32 7.39
N VAL A 81 2.27 -9.95 6.58
CA VAL A 81 1.84 -10.82 5.46
C VAL A 81 0.99 -11.98 5.98
N ALA A 82 1.40 -12.59 7.09
CA ALA A 82 0.71 -13.73 7.70
C ALA A 82 -0.74 -13.42 8.16
N VAL A 83 -1.04 -12.16 8.49
CA VAL A 83 -2.38 -11.77 9.00
C VAL A 83 -3.24 -11.04 7.96
N THR A 84 -2.66 -10.58 6.84
CA THR A 84 -3.42 -9.85 5.82
C THR A 84 -4.52 -10.70 5.20
N GLY A 85 -5.62 -10.05 4.76
CA GLY A 85 -6.76 -10.72 4.16
C GLY A 85 -7.42 -11.75 5.08
N GLY A 86 -7.37 -11.54 6.41
CA GLY A 86 -7.91 -12.48 7.40
C GLY A 86 -7.10 -13.78 7.50
N GLY A 87 -5.78 -13.71 7.33
CA GLY A 87 -4.89 -14.87 7.36
C GLY A 87 -4.77 -15.62 6.03
N ARG A 88 -5.40 -15.09 4.95
CA ARG A 88 -5.34 -15.68 3.61
C ARG A 88 -4.25 -15.07 2.72
N CYS A 89 -3.73 -13.89 3.07
CA CYS A 89 -2.85 -13.04 2.29
C CYS A 89 -3.50 -12.52 1.00
N ASN A 90 -4.15 -11.35 1.07
CA ASN A 90 -4.55 -10.63 -0.13
C ASN A 90 -3.30 -10.09 -0.85
N LEU A 91 -2.71 -10.94 -1.70
CA LEU A 91 -1.38 -10.78 -2.28
C LEU A 91 -1.26 -9.52 -3.15
N THR A 92 -2.26 -9.31 -3.99
CA THR A 92 -2.38 -8.18 -4.91
C THR A 92 -3.83 -8.01 -5.36
N ASN A 93 -4.05 -7.20 -6.38
CA ASN A 93 -5.32 -7.00 -7.07
C ASN A 93 -5.14 -7.22 -8.58
N SER A 94 -6.18 -7.62 -9.31
CA SER A 94 -6.10 -7.74 -10.77
C SER A 94 -6.09 -6.38 -11.49
N PHE A 95 -6.45 -5.30 -10.79
CA PHE A 95 -6.56 -3.93 -11.31
C PHE A 95 -7.56 -3.76 -12.46
N GLU A 96 -8.41 -4.74 -12.72
CA GLU A 96 -9.35 -4.74 -13.84
C GLU A 96 -10.30 -3.55 -13.81
N HIS A 97 -10.75 -3.13 -12.61
CA HIS A 97 -11.66 -2.00 -12.42
C HIS A 97 -10.95 -0.70 -12.01
N VAL A 98 -9.60 -0.68 -12.02
CA VAL A 98 -8.82 0.50 -11.65
C VAL A 98 -8.45 1.28 -12.91
N THR A 99 -9.18 2.34 -13.18
CA THR A 99 -8.93 3.23 -14.34
C THR A 99 -7.90 4.32 -14.04
N ASP A 100 -7.78 4.72 -12.77
CA ASP A 100 -6.78 5.67 -12.29
C ASP A 100 -6.21 5.19 -10.95
N LEU A 101 -4.89 5.09 -10.85
CA LEU A 101 -4.21 4.67 -9.62
C LEU A 101 -4.50 5.56 -8.42
N LYS A 102 -4.92 6.82 -8.64
CA LYS A 102 -5.36 7.73 -7.58
C LYS A 102 -6.58 7.22 -6.80
N GLN A 103 -7.41 6.38 -7.44
CA GLN A 103 -8.57 5.77 -6.78
C GLN A 103 -8.17 4.78 -5.69
N VAL A 104 -7.01 4.15 -5.84
CA VAL A 104 -6.52 3.10 -4.95
C VAL A 104 -5.28 3.49 -4.14
N TYR A 105 -4.48 4.44 -4.63
CA TYR A 105 -3.35 5.03 -3.92
C TYR A 105 -3.61 6.52 -3.64
N PRO A 106 -4.28 6.89 -2.55
CA PRO A 106 -4.50 8.29 -2.17
C PRO A 106 -3.20 9.10 -2.07
N ARG A 107 -2.11 8.46 -1.64
CA ARG A 107 -0.74 8.99 -1.62
C ARG A 107 0.19 8.09 -2.44
N GLY A 108 1.15 8.72 -3.12
CA GLY A 108 2.15 8.00 -3.92
C GLY A 108 1.69 7.48 -5.28
N HIS A 109 0.45 7.75 -5.74
CA HIS A 109 -0.08 7.24 -7.02
C HIS A 109 0.79 7.58 -8.24
N GLN A 110 1.40 8.77 -8.27
CA GLN A 110 2.28 9.17 -9.39
C GLN A 110 3.58 8.37 -9.40
N LEU A 111 4.15 8.10 -8.22
CA LEU A 111 5.31 7.23 -8.10
C LEU A 111 4.94 5.81 -8.51
N MET A 112 3.84 5.25 -7.97
CA MET A 112 3.37 3.91 -8.33
C MET A 112 3.10 3.77 -9.83
N LYS A 113 2.51 4.77 -10.49
CA LYS A 113 2.32 4.78 -11.95
C LYS A 113 3.63 4.63 -12.72
N ARG A 114 4.70 5.29 -12.25
CA ARG A 114 6.04 5.18 -12.85
C ARG A 114 6.65 3.80 -12.61
N LEU A 115 6.59 3.31 -11.38
CA LEU A 115 7.19 2.04 -11.01
C LEU A 115 6.47 0.84 -11.65
N PHE A 116 5.16 0.92 -11.87
CA PHE A 116 4.37 -0.11 -12.54
C PHE A 116 4.76 -0.37 -13.99
N CYS A 117 5.44 0.59 -14.65
CA CYS A 117 6.03 0.34 -15.96
C CYS A 117 7.19 -0.67 -15.92
N ARG A 118 7.75 -0.94 -14.74
CA ARG A 118 8.89 -1.86 -14.54
C ARG A 118 8.50 -3.13 -13.79
N PHE A 119 7.57 -3.04 -12.84
CA PHE A 119 7.08 -4.18 -12.07
C PHE A 119 5.68 -3.89 -11.53
N ASN A 120 4.67 -4.54 -12.06
CA ASN A 120 3.26 -4.34 -11.73
C ASN A 120 2.62 -5.62 -11.14
N HIS A 121 1.30 -5.62 -10.99
CA HIS A 121 0.53 -6.74 -10.43
C HIS A 121 0.65 -8.04 -11.25
N ARG A 122 0.77 -7.95 -12.58
CA ARG A 122 0.94 -9.12 -13.44
C ARG A 122 2.31 -9.75 -13.22
N ASP A 123 3.34 -8.92 -13.13
CA ASP A 123 4.70 -9.37 -12.81
C ASP A 123 4.76 -10.01 -11.42
N THR A 124 4.02 -9.45 -10.45
CA THR A 124 3.86 -10.04 -9.11
C THR A 124 3.24 -11.44 -9.19
N CYS A 125 2.11 -11.59 -9.89
CA CYS A 125 1.48 -12.90 -10.05
C CYS A 125 2.42 -13.90 -10.71
N GLN A 126 3.04 -13.53 -11.83
CA GLN A 126 4.00 -14.37 -12.55
C GLN A 126 5.19 -14.80 -11.67
N TRP A 127 5.71 -13.87 -10.85
CA TRP A 127 6.80 -14.16 -9.95
C TRP A 127 6.40 -15.22 -8.91
N PHE A 128 5.26 -15.06 -8.24
CA PHE A 128 4.80 -16.02 -7.24
C PHE A 128 4.43 -17.38 -7.86
N GLU A 129 3.80 -17.39 -9.02
CA GLU A 129 3.49 -18.62 -9.77
C GLU A 129 4.75 -19.38 -10.19
N LYS A 130 5.77 -18.66 -10.67
CA LYS A 130 7.10 -19.24 -10.98
C LYS A 130 7.76 -19.87 -9.75
N GLU A 131 7.57 -19.28 -8.58
CA GLU A 131 8.06 -19.83 -7.30
C GLU A 131 7.12 -20.89 -6.70
N GLY A 132 6.12 -21.37 -7.46
CA GLY A 132 5.24 -22.48 -7.09
C GLY A 132 4.01 -22.12 -6.27
N VAL A 133 3.69 -20.83 -6.12
CA VAL A 133 2.47 -20.38 -5.43
C VAL A 133 1.33 -20.28 -6.45
N ARG A 134 0.40 -21.23 -6.45
CA ARG A 134 -0.83 -21.11 -7.25
C ARG A 134 -1.70 -19.98 -6.72
N LEU A 135 -2.24 -19.16 -7.63
CA LEU A 135 -3.05 -17.99 -7.29
C LEU A 135 -4.50 -18.14 -7.76
N VAL A 136 -5.40 -17.38 -7.14
CA VAL A 136 -6.81 -17.26 -7.53
C VAL A 136 -7.24 -15.81 -7.40
N THR A 137 -7.92 -15.29 -8.44
CA THR A 137 -8.57 -13.98 -8.41
C THR A 137 -10.02 -14.17 -8.00
N GLN A 138 -10.49 -13.42 -7.00
CA GLN A 138 -11.87 -13.41 -6.55
C GLN A 138 -12.71 -12.39 -7.35
N GLU A 139 -14.05 -12.43 -7.21
CA GLU A 139 -14.98 -11.52 -7.90
C GLU A 139 -14.73 -10.03 -7.61
N ASP A 140 -14.20 -9.72 -6.43
CA ASP A 140 -13.79 -8.37 -6.03
C ASP A 140 -12.40 -7.95 -6.54
N CYS A 141 -11.85 -8.69 -7.51
CA CYS A 141 -10.52 -8.49 -8.10
C CYS A 141 -9.33 -8.70 -7.14
N CYS A 142 -9.56 -9.12 -5.91
CA CYS A 142 -8.51 -9.46 -4.97
C CYS A 142 -7.85 -10.79 -5.35
N VAL A 143 -6.52 -10.84 -5.28
CA VAL A 143 -5.73 -12.03 -5.63
C VAL A 143 -5.19 -12.68 -4.36
N PHE A 144 -5.47 -13.96 -4.19
CA PHE A 144 -5.06 -14.76 -3.04
C PHE A 144 -4.25 -15.99 -3.49
N PRO A 145 -3.43 -16.60 -2.61
CA PRO A 145 -2.96 -17.95 -2.86
C PRO A 145 -4.17 -18.91 -2.91
N PHE A 146 -4.13 -19.85 -3.84
CA PHE A 146 -5.21 -20.84 -4.02
C PHE A 146 -5.48 -21.64 -2.75
N SER A 147 -4.46 -21.85 -1.93
CA SER A 147 -4.57 -22.51 -0.61
C SER A 147 -5.42 -21.73 0.40
N GLN A 148 -5.72 -20.48 0.17
CA GLN A 148 -6.37 -19.55 1.12
C GLN A 148 -5.62 -19.48 2.48
N ASP A 149 -4.30 -19.73 2.48
CA ASP A 149 -3.42 -19.71 3.65
C ASP A 149 -2.24 -18.78 3.39
N ALA A 150 -2.14 -17.68 4.15
CA ALA A 150 -1.04 -16.72 4.08
C ALA A 150 0.33 -17.36 4.28
N MET A 151 0.39 -18.46 5.02
CA MET A 151 1.64 -19.17 5.25
C MET A 151 2.24 -19.77 3.98
N THR A 152 1.45 -19.96 2.92
CA THR A 152 1.97 -20.36 1.60
C THR A 152 2.92 -19.29 1.04
N VAL A 153 2.53 -18.00 1.12
CA VAL A 153 3.35 -16.87 0.69
C VAL A 153 4.56 -16.70 1.61
N VAL A 154 4.35 -16.79 2.93
CA VAL A 154 5.44 -16.70 3.93
C VAL A 154 6.49 -17.77 3.70
N ARG A 155 6.09 -19.02 3.49
CA ARG A 155 7.01 -20.13 3.22
C ARG A 155 7.75 -19.94 1.90
N CYS A 156 7.07 -19.55 0.83
CA CYS A 156 7.67 -19.26 -0.47
C CYS A 156 8.83 -18.26 -0.32
N LEU A 157 8.58 -17.10 0.28
CA LEU A 157 9.59 -16.06 0.46
C LEU A 157 10.75 -16.51 1.37
N THR A 158 10.45 -17.19 2.47
CA THR A 158 11.49 -17.63 3.42
C THR A 158 12.36 -18.74 2.83
N TYR A 159 11.79 -19.70 2.09
CA TYR A 159 12.56 -20.74 1.41
C TYR A 159 13.43 -20.18 0.29
N LYS A 160 12.88 -19.25 -0.51
CA LYS A 160 13.64 -18.59 -1.57
C LYS A 160 14.82 -17.81 -0.98
N ALA A 161 14.58 -17.01 0.05
CA ALA A 161 15.64 -16.25 0.73
C ALA A 161 16.74 -17.17 1.29
N LYS A 162 16.35 -18.27 1.96
CA LYS A 162 17.29 -19.26 2.49
C LYS A 162 18.10 -19.93 1.37
N GLY A 163 17.45 -20.32 0.27
CA GLY A 163 18.10 -20.93 -0.89
C GLY A 163 19.12 -20.03 -1.55
N LEU A 164 18.94 -18.71 -1.47
CA LEU A 164 19.88 -17.69 -1.97
C LEU A 164 20.97 -17.32 -0.95
N GLY A 165 20.98 -17.92 0.25
CA GLY A 165 21.97 -17.63 1.29
C GLY A 165 21.77 -16.28 2.00
N ILE A 166 20.55 -15.69 1.95
CA ILE A 166 20.20 -14.48 2.68
C ILE A 166 20.13 -14.82 4.18
N LYS A 167 20.85 -14.07 5.02
CA LYS A 167 20.82 -14.22 6.47
C LYS A 167 19.67 -13.40 7.06
N ILE A 168 18.97 -13.97 8.06
CA ILE A 168 17.84 -13.31 8.71
C ILE A 168 18.14 -13.22 10.20
N HIS A 169 18.17 -11.98 10.71
CA HIS A 169 18.45 -11.66 12.11
C HIS A 169 17.17 -11.10 12.75
N VAL A 170 16.51 -11.89 13.57
CA VAL A 170 15.34 -11.46 14.36
C VAL A 170 15.79 -10.80 15.67
N LYS A 171 14.92 -10.04 16.34
CA LYS A 171 15.22 -9.27 17.56
C LYS A 171 16.34 -8.24 17.38
N HIS A 172 16.52 -7.75 16.17
CA HIS A 172 17.51 -6.71 15.83
C HIS A 172 16.78 -5.38 15.54
N ARG A 173 16.40 -4.68 16.60
CA ARG A 173 15.81 -3.34 16.49
C ARG A 173 16.88 -2.30 16.23
N VAL A 174 16.87 -1.69 15.05
CA VAL A 174 17.75 -0.57 14.71
C VAL A 174 17.36 0.67 15.51
N THR A 175 18.37 1.36 16.07
CA THR A 175 18.21 2.59 16.86
C THR A 175 18.85 3.79 16.20
N ALA A 176 19.93 3.58 15.45
CA ALA A 176 20.63 4.61 14.68
C ALA A 176 21.33 3.99 13.48
N ILE A 177 21.55 4.82 12.47
CA ILE A 177 22.41 4.53 11.32
C ILE A 177 23.30 5.75 11.16
N GLU A 178 24.59 5.52 11.08
CA GLU A 178 25.60 6.57 11.00
C GLU A 178 26.52 6.30 9.80
N ARG A 179 27.13 7.35 9.27
CA ARG A 179 28.12 7.28 8.20
C ARG A 179 29.05 8.47 8.31
N GLU A 180 30.35 8.23 8.38
CA GLU A 180 31.34 9.31 8.55
C GLU A 180 31.54 10.11 7.27
N THR A 181 31.78 9.41 6.16
CA THR A 181 31.99 10.01 4.83
C THR A 181 31.15 9.25 3.79
N ILE A 182 31.06 9.79 2.58
CA ILE A 182 30.28 9.16 1.51
C ILE A 182 30.92 7.82 1.04
N GLU A 183 32.19 7.65 1.25
CA GLU A 183 32.97 6.43 0.92
C GLU A 183 32.97 5.41 2.05
N SER A 184 32.72 5.86 3.30
CA SER A 184 32.69 4.96 4.46
C SER A 184 31.45 4.04 4.42
N PRO A 185 31.51 2.83 5.00
CA PRO A 185 30.36 2.00 5.21
C PRO A 185 29.36 2.67 6.18
N PHE A 186 28.13 2.26 6.11
CA PHE A 186 27.12 2.58 7.13
C PHE A 186 27.38 1.77 8.39
N LEU A 187 27.37 2.41 9.55
CA LEU A 187 27.38 1.76 10.86
C LEU A 187 25.95 1.71 11.39
N ILE A 188 25.42 0.51 11.61
CA ILE A 188 24.06 0.25 12.02
C ILE A 188 24.07 -0.17 13.49
N HIS A 189 23.38 0.60 14.32
CA HIS A 189 23.27 0.36 15.76
C HIS A 189 21.95 -0.33 16.11
N PHE A 190 21.98 -1.27 17.02
CA PHE A 190 20.83 -2.02 17.52
C PHE A 190 20.62 -1.79 19.02
N THR A 191 19.42 -2.09 19.53
CA THR A 191 19.10 -1.92 20.97
C THR A 191 20.00 -2.81 21.86
N GLU A 192 20.17 -4.08 21.52
CA GLU A 192 20.82 -5.07 22.39
C GLU A 192 21.95 -5.84 21.67
N ASN A 193 22.13 -5.61 20.38
CA ASN A 193 23.10 -6.33 19.56
C ASN A 193 24.28 -5.42 19.21
N LYS A 194 25.43 -6.03 18.88
CA LYS A 194 26.61 -5.28 18.44
C LYS A 194 26.30 -4.55 17.12
N PRO A 195 26.86 -3.34 16.94
CA PRO A 195 26.77 -2.64 15.66
C PRO A 195 27.33 -3.48 14.52
N THR A 196 26.81 -3.26 13.32
CA THR A 196 27.28 -3.90 12.09
C THR A 196 27.52 -2.87 11.00
N GLU A 197 28.40 -3.20 10.08
CA GLU A 197 28.70 -2.36 8.93
C GLU A 197 28.03 -2.89 7.66
N ALA A 198 27.63 -1.97 6.78
CA ALA A 198 27.10 -2.29 5.46
C ALA A 198 27.49 -1.22 4.44
N ASP A 199 27.71 -1.62 3.20
CA ASP A 199 28.07 -0.72 2.10
C ASP A 199 26.83 -0.11 1.47
N ARG A 200 25.69 -0.79 1.57
CA ARG A 200 24.36 -0.31 1.16
C ARG A 200 23.33 -0.66 2.25
N VAL A 201 22.35 0.21 2.41
CA VAL A 201 21.25 0.02 3.37
C VAL A 201 19.91 0.17 2.68
N ILE A 202 19.00 -0.79 2.90
CA ILE A 202 17.62 -0.73 2.40
C ILE A 202 16.67 -0.63 3.59
N ILE A 203 15.94 0.47 3.69
CA ILE A 203 14.97 0.71 4.76
C ILE A 203 13.61 0.19 4.33
N THR A 204 13.12 -0.83 5.02
CA THR A 204 11.84 -1.53 4.74
C THR A 204 11.04 -1.78 6.02
N THR A 205 11.14 -0.87 6.96
CA THR A 205 10.57 -0.99 8.32
C THR A 205 9.04 -1.01 8.35
N GLY A 206 8.39 -0.74 7.22
CA GLY A 206 6.95 -0.57 7.15
C GLY A 206 6.50 0.77 7.73
N GLY A 207 5.18 0.95 7.86
CA GLY A 207 4.60 2.14 8.46
C GLY A 207 4.99 2.29 9.93
N SER A 208 5.18 3.51 10.36
CA SER A 208 5.45 3.86 11.76
C SER A 208 4.23 4.55 12.35
N PRO A 209 3.61 4.01 13.42
CA PRO A 209 2.46 4.66 14.07
C PRO A 209 2.84 5.95 14.81
N ARG A 210 4.14 6.21 14.98
CA ARG A 210 4.71 7.37 15.66
C ARG A 210 5.86 7.96 14.87
N ALA A 211 5.99 9.28 14.88
CA ALA A 211 7.09 9.98 14.24
C ALA A 211 8.47 9.62 14.81
N ASP A 212 8.54 9.33 16.13
CA ASP A 212 9.78 8.94 16.82
C ASP A 212 10.42 7.66 16.22
N GLY A 213 9.63 6.75 15.69
CA GLY A 213 10.12 5.55 15.01
C GLY A 213 10.93 5.85 13.72
N LEU A 214 10.85 7.06 13.19
CA LEU A 214 11.56 7.52 12.01
C LEU A 214 12.61 8.62 12.33
N ALA A 215 12.77 9.00 13.59
CA ALA A 215 13.62 10.12 14.01
C ALA A 215 15.09 9.97 13.58
N TYR A 216 15.61 8.74 13.51
CA TYR A 216 17.00 8.50 13.05
C TYR A 216 17.14 8.80 11.54
N LEU A 217 16.08 8.62 10.75
CA LEU A 217 16.08 8.96 9.32
C LEU A 217 15.95 10.48 9.11
N GLU A 218 15.20 11.15 9.98
CA GLU A 218 15.10 12.62 9.96
C GLU A 218 16.45 13.26 10.28
N LYS A 219 17.20 12.73 11.26
CA LYS A 219 18.58 13.18 11.57
C LYS A 219 19.54 13.02 10.37
N MET A 220 19.28 12.08 9.48
CA MET A 220 20.04 11.88 8.25
C MET A 220 19.57 12.79 7.09
N GLY A 221 18.72 13.79 7.36
CA GLY A 221 18.25 14.79 6.40
C GLY A 221 16.98 14.43 5.63
N HIS A 222 16.32 13.30 5.95
CA HIS A 222 15.08 12.92 5.27
C HIS A 222 13.89 13.68 5.85
N ARG A 223 13.08 14.26 4.98
CA ARG A 223 11.81 14.84 5.38
C ARG A 223 10.81 13.73 5.69
N ILE A 224 10.17 13.84 6.86
CA ILE A 224 9.11 12.94 7.30
C ILE A 224 7.75 13.62 7.10
N GLU A 225 6.86 13.00 6.32
CA GLU A 225 5.44 13.33 6.32
C GLU A 225 4.81 12.68 7.55
N SER A 226 4.13 13.48 8.39
CA SER A 226 3.61 13.02 9.68
C SER A 226 2.80 11.72 9.56
N PRO A 227 3.18 10.66 10.29
CA PRO A 227 2.43 9.40 10.26
C PRO A 227 1.08 9.55 10.95
N VAL A 228 0.02 9.15 10.27
CA VAL A 228 -1.35 9.09 10.79
C VAL A 228 -2.01 7.77 10.40
N PRO A 229 -2.94 7.25 11.20
CA PRO A 229 -3.70 6.05 10.85
C PRO A 229 -4.45 6.18 9.52
N SER A 230 -4.52 5.09 8.80
CA SER A 230 -5.28 4.91 7.55
C SER A 230 -6.06 3.59 7.60
N LEU A 231 -7.14 3.45 6.85
CA LEU A 231 -7.96 2.23 6.81
C LEU A 231 -8.58 1.83 8.17
N PHE A 232 -9.19 2.76 8.86
CA PHE A 232 -9.82 2.50 10.16
C PHE A 232 -11.35 2.59 10.09
N THR A 233 -12.01 1.98 11.06
CA THR A 233 -13.46 2.00 11.26
C THR A 233 -13.89 3.23 12.05
N PHE A 234 -15.13 3.68 11.87
CA PHE A 234 -15.67 4.83 12.59
C PHE A 234 -16.44 4.41 13.84
N ASN A 235 -16.12 5.04 14.98
CA ASN A 235 -16.93 4.96 16.16
C ASN A 235 -18.05 5.99 16.11
N MET A 236 -19.23 5.61 16.58
CA MET A 236 -20.41 6.47 16.64
C MET A 236 -21.08 6.34 18.01
N GLU A 237 -21.74 7.40 18.47
CA GLU A 237 -22.44 7.38 19.76
C GLU A 237 -23.91 6.95 19.63
N GLU A 238 -24.50 7.07 18.44
CA GLU A 238 -25.91 6.81 18.16
C GLU A 238 -26.31 5.36 18.48
N GLN A 239 -27.08 5.17 19.56
CA GLN A 239 -27.48 3.84 20.03
C GLN A 239 -28.45 3.14 19.07
N ASP A 240 -29.38 3.90 18.48
CA ASP A 240 -30.36 3.34 17.54
C ASP A 240 -29.69 2.76 16.28
N LEU A 241 -28.63 3.41 15.81
CA LEU A 241 -27.81 2.88 14.73
C LEU A 241 -27.12 1.56 15.14
N LYS A 242 -26.57 1.51 16.35
CA LYS A 242 -25.85 0.32 16.86
C LYS A 242 -26.77 -0.89 17.04
N GLN A 243 -28.07 -0.69 17.26
CA GLN A 243 -29.06 -1.77 17.30
C GLN A 243 -29.14 -2.52 15.96
N LEU A 244 -28.69 -1.91 14.84
CA LEU A 244 -28.61 -2.54 13.53
C LEU A 244 -27.34 -3.38 13.33
N MET A 245 -26.58 -3.66 14.39
CA MET A 245 -25.35 -4.48 14.33
C MET A 245 -25.54 -5.72 13.48
N GLY A 246 -24.57 -5.98 12.59
CA GLY A 246 -24.58 -7.08 11.62
C GLY A 246 -25.30 -6.76 10.32
N CYS A 247 -25.94 -5.57 10.20
CA CYS A 247 -26.56 -5.15 8.95
C CYS A 247 -25.47 -4.76 7.94
N VAL A 248 -25.57 -5.31 6.73
CA VAL A 248 -24.70 -5.00 5.59
C VAL A 248 -25.53 -4.41 4.47
N VAL A 249 -25.06 -3.36 3.84
CA VAL A 249 -25.60 -2.80 2.60
C VAL A 249 -24.48 -2.70 1.58
N ASP A 250 -24.70 -3.25 0.40
CA ASP A 250 -23.71 -3.28 -0.68
C ASP A 250 -24.37 -3.10 -2.04
N PRO A 251 -23.99 -2.07 -2.80
CA PRO A 251 -23.11 -0.97 -2.39
C PRO A 251 -23.85 0.22 -1.75
N VAL A 252 -23.10 1.08 -1.04
CA VAL A 252 -23.53 2.42 -0.63
C VAL A 252 -22.48 3.45 -1.05
N MET A 253 -22.90 4.72 -1.16
CA MET A 253 -21.95 5.83 -1.23
C MET A 253 -21.81 6.51 0.12
N THR A 254 -20.59 6.88 0.48
CA THR A 254 -20.28 7.61 1.71
C THR A 254 -19.45 8.85 1.39
N GLY A 255 -19.57 9.90 2.21
CA GLY A 255 -18.80 11.11 2.02
C GLY A 255 -18.75 11.98 3.25
N ILE A 256 -17.75 12.87 3.32
CA ILE A 256 -17.63 13.92 4.33
C ILE A 256 -18.14 15.21 3.70
N PRO A 257 -19.21 15.84 4.26
CA PRO A 257 -19.81 17.07 3.73
C PRO A 257 -18.78 18.18 3.53
N ALA A 258 -19.03 19.03 2.54
CA ALA A 258 -18.14 20.15 2.18
C ALA A 258 -16.71 19.77 1.82
N THR A 259 -16.41 18.49 1.62
CA THR A 259 -15.10 18.00 1.19
C THR A 259 -15.19 17.23 -0.12
N LYS A 260 -14.02 16.90 -0.69
CA LYS A 260 -13.92 15.99 -1.86
C LYS A 260 -13.90 14.50 -1.47
N TYR A 261 -13.90 14.18 -0.18
CA TYR A 261 -13.74 12.80 0.27
C TYR A 261 -15.04 12.03 0.14
N LYS A 262 -15.02 11.05 -0.77
CA LYS A 262 -16.14 10.15 -1.04
C LYS A 262 -15.61 8.74 -1.25
N ALA A 263 -16.41 7.74 -0.91
CA ALA A 263 -16.09 6.34 -1.17
C ALA A 263 -17.37 5.55 -1.44
N GLN A 264 -17.24 4.43 -2.14
CA GLN A 264 -18.30 3.51 -2.47
C GLN A 264 -17.89 2.08 -2.15
N GLY A 265 -18.84 1.25 -1.73
CA GLY A 265 -18.67 -0.16 -1.44
C GLY A 265 -19.63 -0.66 -0.38
N ALA A 266 -19.41 -1.86 0.12
CA ALA A 266 -20.18 -2.41 1.23
C ALA A 266 -19.95 -1.62 2.53
N LEU A 267 -21.02 -1.38 3.27
CA LEU A 267 -21.02 -0.80 4.62
C LEU A 267 -21.58 -1.82 5.60
N LEU A 268 -20.85 -2.04 6.70
CA LEU A 268 -21.25 -2.90 7.81
C LEU A 268 -21.50 -2.05 9.05
N ILE A 269 -22.69 -2.17 9.64
CA ILE A 269 -23.00 -1.59 10.95
C ILE A 269 -22.50 -2.54 12.05
N THR A 270 -21.77 -2.01 13.00
CA THR A 270 -21.14 -2.75 14.11
C THR A 270 -21.67 -2.22 15.46
N HIS A 271 -21.33 -2.90 16.57
CA HIS A 271 -21.70 -2.44 17.90
C HIS A 271 -20.95 -1.17 18.36
N TRP A 272 -19.90 -0.76 17.63
CA TRP A 272 -19.20 0.50 17.92
C TRP A 272 -19.51 1.61 16.92
N GLY A 273 -20.10 1.30 15.76
CA GLY A 273 -20.41 2.27 14.72
C GLY A 273 -20.43 1.64 13.32
N MET A 274 -19.54 2.08 12.42
CA MET A 274 -19.54 1.66 11.02
C MET A 274 -18.18 1.12 10.57
N SER A 275 -18.21 0.11 9.69
CA SER A 275 -17.07 -0.56 9.09
C SER A 275 -17.40 -0.95 7.63
N GLY A 276 -16.56 -1.77 7.04
CA GLY A 276 -16.70 -2.26 5.66
C GLY A 276 -15.92 -1.45 4.64
N PRO A 277 -15.82 -1.95 3.40
CA PRO A 277 -15.02 -1.33 2.34
C PRO A 277 -15.31 0.16 2.10
N ALA A 278 -16.57 0.61 2.15
CA ALA A 278 -16.92 2.01 1.99
C ALA A 278 -16.27 2.89 3.06
N ILE A 279 -16.31 2.46 4.31
CA ILE A 279 -15.76 3.19 5.46
C ILE A 279 -14.21 3.15 5.43
N LEU A 280 -13.64 1.99 5.18
CA LEU A 280 -12.17 1.83 5.13
C LEU A 280 -11.56 2.67 3.99
N LYS A 281 -12.18 2.70 2.82
CA LYS A 281 -11.76 3.56 1.71
C LYS A 281 -11.88 5.05 2.07
N LEU A 282 -13.03 5.45 2.65
CA LEU A 282 -13.26 6.84 3.05
C LEU A 282 -12.23 7.29 4.09
N SER A 283 -11.97 6.49 5.12
CA SER A 283 -10.97 6.78 6.15
C SER A 283 -9.55 6.89 5.58
N SER A 284 -9.21 6.07 4.58
CA SER A 284 -7.93 6.16 3.87
C SER A 284 -7.81 7.46 3.07
N HIS A 285 -8.81 7.81 2.26
CA HIS A 285 -8.80 9.05 1.48
C HIS A 285 -8.75 10.30 2.38
N ALA A 286 -9.47 10.29 3.49
CA ALA A 286 -9.59 11.40 4.43
C ALA A 286 -8.63 11.34 5.62
N ALA A 287 -7.63 10.44 5.64
CA ALA A 287 -6.83 10.12 6.82
C ALA A 287 -6.25 11.35 7.54
N ARG A 288 -5.62 12.27 6.80
CA ARG A 288 -5.03 13.51 7.37
C ARG A 288 -6.11 14.46 7.87
N HIS A 289 -7.16 14.69 7.09
CA HIS A 289 -8.31 15.53 7.49
C HIS A 289 -8.95 15.03 8.78
N LEU A 290 -9.24 13.72 8.86
CA LEU A 290 -9.82 13.11 10.06
C LEU A 290 -8.89 13.20 11.27
N HIS A 291 -7.58 13.11 11.06
CA HIS A 291 -6.60 13.32 12.14
C HIS A 291 -6.61 14.77 12.64
N GLU A 292 -6.64 15.76 11.75
CA GLU A 292 -6.72 17.19 12.07
C GLU A 292 -7.98 17.54 12.86
N CYS A 293 -9.10 16.86 12.57
CA CYS A 293 -10.37 17.00 13.30
C CYS A 293 -10.45 16.10 14.56
N ASN A 294 -9.35 15.50 15.01
CA ASN A 294 -9.34 14.54 16.12
C ASN A 294 -10.37 13.41 15.97
N TYR A 295 -10.60 12.96 14.73
CA TYR A 295 -11.57 11.93 14.36
C TYR A 295 -13.01 12.26 14.79
N GLN A 296 -13.35 13.55 14.88
CA GLN A 296 -14.71 14.04 15.14
C GLN A 296 -15.18 14.80 13.91
N GLU A 297 -16.04 14.18 13.14
CA GLU A 297 -16.52 14.71 11.86
C GLU A 297 -17.92 14.16 11.55
N THR A 298 -18.56 14.71 10.52
CA THR A 298 -19.83 14.20 10.00
C THR A 298 -19.58 13.33 8.77
N ILE A 299 -20.18 12.16 8.75
CA ILE A 299 -20.28 11.31 7.56
C ILE A 299 -21.71 11.33 7.07
N CYS A 300 -21.93 11.46 5.77
CA CYS A 300 -23.25 11.26 5.14
C CYS A 300 -23.22 10.02 4.26
N ILE A 301 -24.30 9.25 4.32
CA ILE A 301 -24.49 7.98 3.64
C ILE A 301 -25.63 8.12 2.64
N ASN A 302 -25.38 7.71 1.42
CA ASN A 302 -26.38 7.49 0.40
C ASN A 302 -26.64 5.99 0.31
N TRP A 303 -27.72 5.56 0.95
CA TRP A 303 -28.15 4.17 1.03
C TRP A 303 -28.68 3.63 -0.29
N ALA A 304 -29.24 4.53 -1.14
CA ALA A 304 -29.73 4.18 -2.47
C ALA A 304 -28.61 3.88 -3.47
N ASN A 305 -27.38 4.29 -3.15
CA ASN A 305 -26.23 4.20 -4.05
C ASN A 305 -26.46 4.88 -5.42
N GLU A 306 -27.32 5.89 -5.47
CA GLU A 306 -27.69 6.63 -6.68
C GLU A 306 -27.37 8.12 -6.48
N SER A 307 -26.49 8.64 -7.31
CA SER A 307 -26.06 10.05 -7.24
C SER A 307 -27.11 11.04 -7.76
N ASN A 308 -27.97 10.58 -8.66
CA ASN A 308 -29.05 11.38 -9.21
C ASN A 308 -30.31 11.27 -8.35
N ARG A 309 -30.53 12.27 -7.51
CA ARG A 309 -31.70 12.36 -6.63
C ARG A 309 -33.03 12.15 -7.37
N SER A 310 -33.15 12.63 -8.60
CA SER A 310 -34.41 12.48 -9.38
C SER A 310 -34.74 11.01 -9.74
N LEU A 311 -33.74 10.13 -9.82
CA LEU A 311 -33.95 8.71 -10.01
C LEU A 311 -34.49 8.05 -8.73
N VAL A 312 -33.97 8.45 -7.57
CA VAL A 312 -34.49 8.01 -6.27
C VAL A 312 -35.95 8.50 -6.08
N GLU A 313 -36.24 9.75 -6.45
CA GLU A 313 -37.60 10.31 -6.41
C GLU A 313 -38.55 9.50 -7.26
N LYS A 314 -38.20 9.19 -8.51
CA LYS A 314 -39.02 8.37 -9.42
C LYS A 314 -39.28 6.97 -8.86
N GLU A 315 -38.29 6.31 -8.30
CA GLU A 315 -38.43 4.98 -7.69
C GLU A 315 -39.43 5.01 -6.53
N ILE A 316 -39.31 5.99 -5.63
CA ILE A 316 -40.23 6.16 -4.50
C ILE A 316 -41.67 6.52 -4.97
N GLU A 317 -41.82 7.39 -5.97
CA GLU A 317 -43.11 7.73 -6.57
C GLU A 317 -43.74 6.51 -7.24
N GLN A 318 -42.98 5.68 -7.94
CA GLN A 318 -43.46 4.46 -8.56
C GLN A 318 -43.96 3.45 -7.50
N ILE A 319 -43.24 3.27 -6.41
CA ILE A 319 -43.64 2.40 -5.31
C ILE A 319 -44.92 2.92 -4.67
N SER A 320 -44.97 4.21 -4.38
CA SER A 320 -46.15 4.85 -3.76
C SER A 320 -47.42 4.73 -4.62
N SER A 321 -47.31 4.92 -5.94
CA SER A 321 -48.42 4.80 -6.88
C SER A 321 -48.86 3.36 -7.14
N SER A 322 -47.89 2.42 -7.17
CA SER A 322 -48.17 1.00 -7.40
C SER A 322 -48.74 0.29 -6.16
N HIS A 323 -48.43 0.80 -4.96
CA HIS A 323 -48.78 0.15 -3.69
C HIS A 323 -49.40 1.10 -2.65
N PRO A 324 -50.40 1.94 -3.01
CA PRO A 324 -50.91 3.04 -2.16
C PRO A 324 -51.42 2.56 -0.80
N GLN A 325 -52.03 1.37 -0.73
CA GLN A 325 -52.64 0.81 0.49
C GLN A 325 -51.66 -0.04 1.34
N LYS A 326 -50.43 -0.28 0.85
CA LYS A 326 -49.41 -1.01 1.64
C LYS A 326 -48.77 -0.08 2.63
N LEU A 327 -48.27 -0.65 3.74
CA LEU A 327 -47.45 0.07 4.71
C LEU A 327 -46.13 0.45 4.08
N VAL A 328 -45.59 1.62 4.40
CA VAL A 328 -44.26 2.06 3.91
C VAL A 328 -43.18 1.08 4.33
N THR A 329 -43.24 0.56 5.55
CA THR A 329 -42.28 -0.40 6.11
C THR A 329 -42.32 -1.77 5.42
N SER A 330 -43.40 -2.12 4.69
CA SER A 330 -43.55 -3.43 4.04
C SER A 330 -42.88 -3.55 2.66
N ILE A 331 -42.62 -2.42 1.99
CA ILE A 331 -42.05 -2.39 0.65
C ILE A 331 -40.71 -1.65 0.73
N ARG A 332 -39.62 -2.34 0.41
CA ARG A 332 -38.25 -1.87 0.57
C ARG A 332 -37.64 -1.54 -0.80
N PRO A 333 -37.32 -0.27 -1.08
CA PRO A 333 -36.57 0.10 -2.27
C PRO A 333 -35.11 -0.35 -2.16
N PHE A 334 -34.43 -0.39 -3.29
CA PHE A 334 -32.96 -0.62 -3.38
C PHE A 334 -32.46 -1.88 -2.64
N GLN A 335 -33.33 -2.89 -2.47
CA GLN A 335 -33.02 -4.15 -1.77
C GLN A 335 -32.50 -3.96 -0.33
N LEU A 336 -32.84 -2.85 0.33
CA LEU A 336 -32.37 -2.53 1.67
C LEU A 336 -32.80 -3.61 2.68
N PRO A 337 -31.97 -3.99 3.67
CA PRO A 337 -32.33 -4.89 4.75
C PRO A 337 -33.53 -4.39 5.54
N ALA A 338 -34.43 -5.30 5.96
CA ALA A 338 -35.67 -4.92 6.62
C ALA A 338 -35.47 -4.06 7.88
N ARG A 339 -34.49 -4.43 8.73
CA ARG A 339 -34.16 -3.68 9.95
C ARG A 339 -33.68 -2.26 9.64
N LEU A 340 -32.82 -2.12 8.63
CA LEU A 340 -32.36 -0.80 8.19
C LEU A 340 -33.51 0.03 7.60
N TRP A 341 -34.35 -0.56 6.79
CA TRP A 341 -35.50 0.14 6.21
C TRP A 341 -36.45 0.68 7.27
N GLN A 342 -36.77 -0.11 8.31
CA GLN A 342 -37.54 0.35 9.46
C GLN A 342 -36.90 1.53 10.18
N TYR A 343 -35.59 1.47 10.39
CA TYR A 343 -34.81 2.56 10.98
C TYR A 343 -34.87 3.83 10.12
N LEU A 344 -34.65 3.73 8.80
CA LEU A 344 -34.69 4.89 7.89
C LEU A 344 -36.08 5.52 7.79
N THR A 345 -37.15 4.72 7.77
CA THR A 345 -38.52 5.22 7.78
C THR A 345 -38.85 5.95 9.08
N ALA A 346 -38.44 5.41 10.22
CA ALA A 346 -38.58 6.07 11.53
C ALA A 346 -37.82 7.39 11.57
N ARG A 347 -36.57 7.39 11.06
CA ARG A 347 -35.71 8.58 10.96
C ARG A 347 -36.31 9.65 10.03
N ALA A 348 -37.03 9.25 9.00
CA ALA A 348 -37.82 10.17 8.17
C ALA A 348 -39.11 10.68 8.85
N GLY A 349 -39.42 10.23 10.06
CA GLY A 349 -40.63 10.59 10.81
C GLY A 349 -41.89 9.93 10.27
N ILE A 350 -41.78 8.73 9.68
CA ILE A 350 -42.89 7.93 9.15
C ILE A 350 -43.23 6.86 10.18
N SER A 351 -44.51 6.86 10.67
CA SER A 351 -45.01 5.84 11.59
C SER A 351 -45.01 4.45 10.92
N PRO A 352 -44.71 3.36 11.66
CA PRO A 352 -44.73 1.99 11.14
C PRO A 352 -46.06 1.59 10.47
N GLU A 353 -47.19 2.13 10.92
CA GLU A 353 -48.55 1.86 10.39
C GLU A 353 -48.89 2.75 9.19
N ARG A 354 -48.05 3.70 8.81
CA ARG A 354 -48.30 4.64 7.71
C ARG A 354 -48.32 3.93 6.37
N LYS A 355 -49.42 4.15 5.60
CA LYS A 355 -49.51 3.68 4.23
C LYS A 355 -48.86 4.65 3.25
N TRP A 356 -48.44 4.16 2.10
CA TRP A 356 -47.83 4.97 1.04
C TRP A 356 -48.73 6.15 0.63
N ALA A 357 -50.05 5.91 0.41
CA ALA A 357 -50.99 6.98 0.07
C ALA A 357 -51.11 8.09 1.11
N GLU A 358 -50.76 7.80 2.37
CA GLU A 358 -50.88 8.74 3.50
C GLU A 358 -49.56 9.49 3.77
N THR A 359 -48.48 9.14 3.11
CA THR A 359 -47.14 9.71 3.38
C THR A 359 -47.08 11.18 2.99
N GLY A 360 -47.75 11.55 1.90
CA GLY A 360 -47.81 12.92 1.37
C GLY A 360 -46.40 13.44 0.94
N ARG A 361 -46.40 14.55 0.20
CA ARG A 361 -45.16 15.10 -0.37
C ARG A 361 -44.07 15.39 0.66
N LYS A 362 -44.47 15.90 1.84
CA LYS A 362 -43.51 16.23 2.91
C LYS A 362 -42.81 14.99 3.49
N GLY A 363 -43.59 13.90 3.70
CA GLY A 363 -43.02 12.63 4.19
C GLY A 363 -42.11 11.97 3.16
N THR A 364 -42.55 11.96 1.88
CA THR A 364 -41.76 11.44 0.77
C THR A 364 -40.42 12.17 0.62
N ASN A 365 -40.44 13.52 0.67
CA ASN A 365 -39.21 14.31 0.57
C ASN A 365 -38.20 14.03 1.71
N ARG A 366 -38.73 13.86 2.96
CA ARG A 366 -37.87 13.46 4.09
C ARG A 366 -37.27 12.06 3.91
N LEU A 367 -38.08 11.14 3.41
CA LEU A 367 -37.63 9.77 3.14
C LEU A 367 -36.48 9.77 2.09
N ILE A 368 -36.68 10.51 1.00
CA ILE A 368 -35.66 10.66 -0.04
C ILE A 368 -34.37 11.30 0.51
N GLU A 369 -34.53 12.32 1.36
CA GLU A 369 -33.38 12.94 2.03
C GLU A 369 -32.57 11.93 2.88
N VAL A 370 -33.29 11.15 3.72
CA VAL A 370 -32.65 10.09 4.54
C VAL A 370 -32.02 9.01 3.65
N LEU A 371 -32.64 8.65 2.52
CA LEU A 371 -32.08 7.66 1.60
C LEU A 371 -30.81 8.13 0.90
N THR A 372 -30.70 9.42 0.59
CA THR A 372 -29.61 9.98 -0.23
C THR A 372 -28.57 10.74 0.55
N ASN A 373 -28.86 11.18 1.78
CA ASN A 373 -28.03 12.06 2.59
C ASN A 373 -28.23 11.84 4.10
N ASP A 374 -28.12 10.59 4.55
CA ASP A 374 -28.26 10.24 5.97
C ASP A 374 -26.97 10.56 6.72
N CYS A 375 -26.98 11.65 7.48
CA CYS A 375 -25.79 12.16 8.14
C CYS A 375 -25.69 11.71 9.61
N HIS A 376 -24.49 11.25 9.98
CA HIS A 376 -24.13 10.73 11.29
C HIS A 376 -22.83 11.36 11.80
N ARG A 377 -22.70 11.49 13.14
CA ARG A 377 -21.49 12.03 13.75
C ARG A 377 -20.49 10.93 14.07
N ILE A 378 -19.29 11.05 13.52
CA ILE A 378 -18.13 10.26 13.93
C ILE A 378 -17.64 10.80 15.28
N SER A 379 -17.53 9.94 16.28
CA SER A 379 -17.03 10.28 17.62
C SER A 379 -15.60 9.84 17.87
N GLY A 380 -15.02 9.10 16.94
CA GLY A 380 -13.68 8.59 17.04
C GLY A 380 -13.38 7.50 16.02
N ARG A 381 -12.20 6.93 16.08
CA ARG A 381 -11.79 5.77 15.27
C ARG A 381 -11.77 4.49 16.09
N GLY A 382 -11.93 3.35 15.44
CA GLY A 382 -11.74 2.05 16.08
C GLY A 382 -10.32 1.92 16.63
N THR A 383 -10.22 1.50 17.90
CA THR A 383 -8.96 1.36 18.65
C THR A 383 -8.38 -0.06 18.56
N TYR A 384 -8.51 -0.74 17.43
CA TYR A 384 -7.85 -2.03 17.27
C TYR A 384 -6.34 -1.84 17.37
N LYS A 385 -5.67 -2.69 18.15
CA LYS A 385 -4.22 -2.61 18.45
C LYS A 385 -3.33 -2.74 17.21
N GLU A 386 -3.87 -3.20 16.11
CA GLU A 386 -3.18 -3.33 14.85
C GLU A 386 -3.68 -2.26 13.88
N GLU A 387 -2.93 -1.18 13.72
CA GLU A 387 -3.07 -0.29 12.59
C GLU A 387 -2.88 -1.08 11.31
N PHE A 388 -3.90 -1.15 10.47
CA PHE A 388 -3.78 -1.85 9.22
C PHE A 388 -2.76 -1.18 8.29
N VAL A 389 -2.81 0.15 8.18
CA VAL A 389 -1.94 0.95 7.29
C VAL A 389 -1.67 2.32 7.91
N THR A 390 -0.45 2.82 7.71
CA THR A 390 -0.03 4.17 8.08
C THR A 390 0.01 5.06 6.84
N CYS A 391 -0.65 6.22 6.90
CA CYS A 391 -0.49 7.32 5.96
C CYS A 391 0.66 8.21 6.46
N GLY A 392 1.61 8.53 5.60
CA GLY A 392 2.83 9.27 5.97
C GLY A 392 4.07 8.39 5.97
N GLY A 393 5.22 8.95 6.31
CA GLY A 393 6.51 8.29 6.25
C GLY A 393 7.55 9.16 5.54
N ILE A 394 8.56 8.56 4.94
CA ILE A 394 9.58 9.28 4.17
C ILE A 394 8.92 9.98 2.98
N SER A 395 9.11 11.32 2.93
CA SER A 395 8.60 12.13 1.83
C SER A 395 9.20 11.67 0.49
N LEU A 396 8.35 11.49 -0.51
CA LEU A 396 8.76 11.08 -1.85
C LEU A 396 9.69 12.10 -2.53
N LYS A 397 9.80 13.33 -1.98
CA LYS A 397 10.77 14.33 -2.43
C LYS A 397 12.19 14.02 -1.97
N SER A 398 12.36 13.25 -0.91
CA SER A 398 13.66 12.85 -0.34
C SER A 398 14.33 11.70 -1.08
N ILE A 399 13.65 11.09 -2.04
CA ILE A 399 14.15 9.94 -2.81
C ILE A 399 14.18 10.22 -4.30
N ASP A 400 15.02 9.48 -5.01
CA ASP A 400 14.96 9.37 -6.47
C ASP A 400 13.76 8.51 -6.87
N ALA A 401 12.98 8.96 -7.82
CA ALA A 401 11.73 8.31 -8.20
C ALA A 401 11.90 7.10 -9.15
N HIS A 402 13.12 6.80 -9.60
CA HIS A 402 13.44 5.66 -10.46
C HIS A 402 14.15 4.54 -9.72
N THR A 403 15.02 4.91 -8.75
CA THR A 403 15.86 3.98 -8.00
C THR A 403 15.36 3.76 -6.58
N LEU A 404 14.55 4.69 -6.04
CA LEU A 404 14.14 4.78 -4.65
C LEU A 404 15.33 5.01 -3.69
N GLU A 405 16.46 5.47 -4.22
CA GLU A 405 17.63 5.87 -3.45
C GLU A 405 17.42 7.22 -2.78
N SER A 406 18.00 7.39 -1.61
CA SER A 406 18.04 8.66 -0.91
C SER A 406 18.77 9.73 -1.71
N LYS A 407 18.23 10.94 -1.80
CA LYS A 407 18.92 12.10 -2.35
C LYS A 407 19.90 12.74 -1.37
N HIS A 408 19.79 12.40 -0.08
CA HIS A 408 20.60 12.97 1.00
C HIS A 408 21.72 12.04 1.43
N CYS A 409 21.52 10.75 1.27
CA CYS A 409 22.45 9.73 1.75
C CYS A 409 22.64 8.63 0.67
N PRO A 410 23.60 8.82 -0.28
CA PRO A 410 23.85 7.85 -1.35
C PRO A 410 24.17 6.46 -0.80
N GLY A 411 23.63 5.42 -1.44
CA GLY A 411 23.72 4.04 -0.97
C GLY A 411 22.66 3.62 0.04
N MET A 412 21.75 4.54 0.43
CA MET A 412 20.57 4.24 1.23
C MET A 412 19.34 4.23 0.35
N TYR A 413 18.50 3.19 0.46
CA TYR A 413 17.29 2.98 -0.34
C TYR A 413 16.07 2.78 0.55
N PHE A 414 14.87 3.04 -0.01
CA PHE A 414 13.61 2.92 0.72
C PHE A 414 12.59 2.09 -0.06
N ALA A 415 11.92 1.14 0.60
CA ALA A 415 10.86 0.37 -0.03
C ALA A 415 9.70 0.04 0.93
N GLY A 416 8.49 -0.05 0.39
CA GLY A 416 7.27 -0.36 1.12
C GLY A 416 6.70 0.83 1.89
N GLU A 417 5.93 0.52 2.91
CA GLU A 417 5.12 1.45 3.69
C GLU A 417 5.92 2.48 4.53
N VAL A 418 7.25 2.37 4.58
CA VAL A 418 8.11 3.41 5.16
C VAL A 418 8.10 4.70 4.33
N LEU A 419 7.80 4.60 3.05
CA LEU A 419 7.56 5.72 2.13
C LEU A 419 6.16 6.30 2.36
N ASP A 420 5.94 7.59 2.05
CA ASP A 420 4.60 8.20 2.01
C ASP A 420 3.78 7.65 0.83
N ILE A 421 3.55 6.34 0.88
CA ILE A 421 2.71 5.58 -0.06
C ILE A 421 1.77 4.73 0.78
N ASP A 422 0.48 4.94 0.62
CA ASP A 422 -0.52 4.05 1.17
C ASP A 422 -1.71 3.90 0.20
N ALA A 423 -2.37 2.78 0.33
CA ALA A 423 -3.46 2.40 -0.54
C ALA A 423 -4.72 2.04 0.24
N VAL A 424 -5.84 2.02 -0.46
CA VAL A 424 -7.09 1.46 0.07
C VAL A 424 -6.97 -0.06 0.27
N THR A 425 -7.98 -0.67 0.92
CA THR A 425 -8.08 -2.13 1.01
C THR A 425 -8.23 -2.78 -0.36
N GLY A 426 -7.74 -4.01 -0.53
CA GLY A 426 -7.85 -4.77 -1.78
C GLY A 426 -6.55 -5.31 -2.36
N GLY A 427 -5.50 -5.53 -1.56
CA GLY A 427 -4.20 -6.06 -1.99
C GLY A 427 -3.20 -5.01 -2.48
N PHE A 428 -3.62 -3.75 -2.59
CA PHE A 428 -2.81 -2.67 -3.16
C PHE A 428 -1.58 -2.29 -2.32
N ASN A 429 -1.66 -2.36 -0.99
CA ASN A 429 -0.53 -2.07 -0.10
C ASN A 429 0.57 -3.13 -0.23
N LEU A 430 0.21 -4.41 -0.34
CA LEU A 430 1.18 -5.46 -0.63
C LEU A 430 1.77 -5.32 -2.03
N GLN A 431 0.95 -4.96 -3.03
CA GLN A 431 1.47 -4.66 -4.36
C GLN A 431 2.52 -3.54 -4.34
N ALA A 432 2.28 -2.45 -3.60
CA ALA A 432 3.28 -1.39 -3.44
C ALA A 432 4.56 -1.91 -2.78
N ALA A 433 4.45 -2.81 -1.79
CA ALA A 433 5.60 -3.41 -1.14
C ALA A 433 6.42 -4.30 -2.10
N TRP A 434 5.75 -5.13 -2.92
CA TRP A 434 6.41 -5.95 -3.93
C TRP A 434 7.11 -5.10 -4.99
N THR A 435 6.38 -4.13 -5.57
CA THR A 435 6.90 -3.23 -6.59
C THR A 435 8.13 -2.46 -6.10
N THR A 436 8.02 -1.78 -4.96
CA THR A 436 9.13 -0.97 -4.44
C THR A 436 10.33 -1.82 -4.02
N GLY A 437 10.09 -2.99 -3.43
CA GLY A 437 11.14 -3.95 -3.09
C GLY A 437 11.88 -4.43 -4.34
N TYR A 438 11.15 -4.80 -5.40
CA TYR A 438 11.73 -5.18 -6.69
C TYR A 438 12.60 -4.05 -7.27
N ILE A 439 12.05 -2.83 -7.33
CA ILE A 439 12.75 -1.67 -7.91
C ILE A 439 14.05 -1.37 -7.17
N VAL A 440 14.04 -1.40 -5.84
CA VAL A 440 15.28 -1.22 -5.04
C VAL A 440 16.28 -2.34 -5.35
N GLY A 441 15.83 -3.59 -5.37
CA GLY A 441 16.69 -4.72 -5.70
C GLY A 441 17.32 -4.62 -7.09
N GLU A 442 16.61 -4.03 -8.06
CA GLU A 442 17.09 -3.71 -9.39
C GLU A 442 18.10 -2.56 -9.41
N SER A 443 17.97 -1.61 -8.49
CA SER A 443 18.68 -0.34 -8.55
C SER A 443 20.05 -0.37 -7.84
N ILE A 444 20.28 -1.37 -6.97
CA ILE A 444 21.57 -1.49 -6.29
C ILE A 444 22.66 -1.84 -7.30
N THR A 445 23.68 -1.03 -7.31
CA THR A 445 24.91 -1.24 -8.07
C THR A 445 26.06 -1.66 -7.15
N PRO A 446 27.03 -2.42 -7.65
CA PRO A 446 28.25 -2.81 -6.94
C PRO A 446 28.98 -1.61 -6.35
#